data_f71bc9e0b4b6e658ab0342afcceadc4d
#
_entry.id   f71bc9e0b4b6e658ab0342afcceadc4d
#
_cell.length_a   1.000
_cell.length_b   1.000
_cell.length_c   1.000
_cell.angle_alpha   90.00
_cell.angle_beta   90.00
_cell.angle_gamma   90.00
#
_symmetry.space_group_name_H-M   'P 1'
#
loop_
_entity.id
_entity.type
_entity.pdbx_description
1 polymer ?
#
loop_
_entity_poly.entity_id
_entity_poly.type
_entity_poly.pdbx_seq_one_letter_code
_entity_poly.pdbx_strand_id
1 'polypeptide(L)'
;MLRYILISTLILLFQSCTNNTSLVNQEETNVENNSNQLPSIDPLEAIEEEIIKNPNSINVYLKRALYYKEKREFSKAIEDINRALSITPDVSILQYHKAAILYEFAVQKQDITFLDEAKIYLNNCIAEDNMLIEARLLRAKIHLFEDETEECMGMLSDVLRINQRTAEAYLIKGMAYETLENATLAASSYQTAIEVDPDYYDAYIHRGMLADRLGEKEALDYYNSALSLEPMSVEAHRNKALHLYFTDQHADARKSFLDVIEIVPDFEEAYFNIGNTYLGQFAQNEDIRAYVDSAFHYFSEAYKMNNNYVQAIHNMGVCFEIKGDLVVAKEHYQKAIDLDNNFQPALDAINQIN
;
A
#
# COMPACT_ATOMS: atom_id res chain seq x y z
N MET A 1 8.94 6.34 -22.01
CA MET A 1 9.48 5.37 -21.03
C MET A 1 9.55 5.96 -19.61
N LEU A 2 10.08 7.18 -19.39
CA LEU A 2 10.06 7.84 -18.06
C LEU A 2 8.64 8.06 -17.49
N ARG A 3 7.64 8.39 -18.33
CA ARG A 3 6.25 8.58 -17.90
C ARG A 3 5.61 7.32 -17.29
N TYR A 4 5.94 6.13 -17.78
CA TYR A 4 5.40 4.87 -17.22
C TYR A 4 6.06 4.50 -15.88
N ILE A 5 7.31 4.91 -15.64
CA ILE A 5 8.02 4.66 -14.38
C ILE A 5 7.49 5.58 -13.28
N LEU A 6 7.18 6.84 -13.58
CA LEU A 6 6.56 7.78 -12.62
C LEU A 6 5.11 7.38 -12.27
N ILE A 7 4.33 6.92 -13.25
CA ILE A 7 2.97 6.40 -13.01
C ILE A 7 3.03 5.13 -12.15
N SER A 8 4.00 4.24 -12.36
CA SER A 8 4.13 3.03 -11.53
C SER A 8 4.58 3.33 -10.09
N THR A 9 5.40 4.34 -9.87
CA THR A 9 5.80 4.77 -8.52
C THR A 9 4.68 5.52 -7.80
N LEU A 10 3.89 6.34 -8.50
CA LEU A 10 2.73 7.01 -7.92
C LEU A 10 1.60 6.01 -7.61
N ILE A 11 1.36 5.02 -8.48
CA ILE A 11 0.41 3.93 -8.25
C ILE A 11 0.82 3.09 -7.04
N LEU A 12 2.10 2.83 -6.83
CA LEU A 12 2.61 2.15 -5.63
C LEU A 12 2.39 2.98 -4.36
N LEU A 13 2.53 4.32 -4.43
CA LEU A 13 2.24 5.22 -3.32
C LEU A 13 0.75 5.24 -2.95
N PHE A 14 -0.16 5.14 -3.93
CA PHE A 14 -1.61 5.07 -3.68
C PHE A 14 -2.11 3.67 -3.31
N GLN A 15 -1.41 2.58 -3.69
CA GLN A 15 -1.77 1.22 -3.26
C GLN A 15 -1.45 0.98 -1.78
N SER A 16 -0.50 1.70 -1.19
CA SER A 16 -0.17 1.56 0.23
C SER A 16 -1.30 2.03 1.14
N CYS A 17 -2.02 3.10 0.78
CA CYS A 17 -3.12 3.64 1.58
C CYS A 17 -4.39 2.77 1.63
N THR A 18 -4.51 1.70 0.83
CA THR A 18 -5.75 0.91 0.74
C THR A 18 -5.66 -0.52 1.27
N ASN A 19 -4.48 -0.99 1.66
CA ASN A 19 -4.30 -2.41 2.03
C ASN A 19 -4.54 -2.74 3.50
N ASN A 20 -4.77 -1.77 4.38
CA ASN A 20 -4.72 -2.01 5.83
C ASN A 20 -6.06 -2.33 6.53
N THR A 21 -7.20 -2.41 5.84
CA THR A 21 -8.50 -2.64 6.53
C THR A 21 -9.12 -4.02 6.37
N SER A 22 -8.49 -4.96 5.67
CA SER A 22 -9.16 -6.22 5.33
C SER A 22 -8.64 -7.52 5.96
N LEU A 23 -7.65 -7.49 6.87
CA LEU A 23 -7.04 -8.72 7.41
C LEU A 23 -7.22 -8.98 8.92
N VAL A 24 -8.10 -8.25 9.60
CA VAL A 24 -8.43 -8.57 11.00
C VAL A 24 -9.77 -9.30 11.05
N ASN A 25 -9.81 -10.54 10.60
CA ASN A 25 -10.85 -11.51 10.97
C ASN A 25 -10.45 -12.92 10.52
N GLN A 26 -9.52 -13.54 11.22
CA GLN A 26 -9.52 -15.01 11.39
C GLN A 26 -8.56 -15.40 12.53
N GLU A 27 -9.15 -16.22 13.41
CA GLU A 27 -8.57 -17.01 14.50
C GLU A 27 -8.74 -16.43 15.92
N GLU A 28 -9.98 -16.46 16.41
CA GLU A 28 -10.23 -16.71 17.83
C GLU A 28 -10.00 -18.20 18.12
N THR A 29 -8.91 -18.48 18.81
CA THR A 29 -8.62 -19.79 19.38
C THR A 29 -9.70 -20.19 20.37
N ASN A 30 -10.19 -21.44 20.22
CA ASN A 30 -11.08 -22.15 21.11
C ASN A 30 -10.72 -21.98 22.59
N VAL A 31 -11.54 -21.20 23.30
CA VAL A 31 -11.76 -21.36 24.73
C VAL A 31 -13.24 -21.61 24.90
N GLU A 32 -13.57 -22.84 25.28
CA GLU A 32 -14.93 -23.21 25.68
C GLU A 32 -15.40 -22.30 26.80
N ASN A 33 -16.29 -21.37 26.51
CA ASN A 33 -17.18 -20.77 27.47
C ASN A 33 -18.61 -20.77 26.90
N ASN A 34 -19.40 -21.66 27.44
CA ASN A 34 -20.83 -21.77 27.25
C ASN A 34 -21.51 -20.46 27.69
N SER A 35 -21.74 -19.55 26.78
CA SER A 35 -22.75 -18.50 26.92
C SER A 35 -23.43 -18.34 25.56
N ASN A 36 -24.78 -18.38 25.57
CA ASN A 36 -25.66 -18.21 24.42
C ASN A 36 -25.27 -16.99 23.56
N GLN A 37 -24.37 -17.14 22.61
CA GLN A 37 -24.18 -16.20 21.53
C GLN A 37 -25.23 -16.53 20.46
N LEU A 38 -26.15 -15.58 20.24
CA LEU A 38 -26.91 -15.53 18.99
C LEU A 38 -25.94 -15.61 17.81
N PRO A 39 -26.22 -16.41 16.75
CA PRO A 39 -25.35 -16.46 15.59
C PRO A 39 -25.14 -15.04 15.06
N SER A 40 -23.91 -14.63 14.91
CA SER A 40 -23.57 -13.37 14.25
C SER A 40 -24.04 -13.45 12.81
N ILE A 41 -25.14 -12.78 12.51
CA ILE A 41 -25.64 -12.67 11.12
C ILE A 41 -24.54 -11.99 10.31
N ASP A 42 -24.19 -12.58 9.17
CA ASP A 42 -23.26 -11.95 8.22
C ASP A 42 -23.76 -10.51 7.94
N PRO A 43 -22.89 -9.48 8.05
CA PRO A 43 -23.29 -8.12 7.75
C PRO A 43 -23.96 -7.95 6.38
N LEU A 44 -23.57 -8.75 5.38
CA LEU A 44 -24.19 -8.75 4.07
C LEU A 44 -25.63 -9.30 4.10
N GLU A 45 -25.86 -10.42 4.79
CA GLU A 45 -27.21 -10.99 4.93
C GLU A 45 -28.16 -10.00 5.60
N ALA A 46 -27.69 -9.30 6.65
CA ALA A 46 -28.50 -8.29 7.32
C ALA A 46 -28.87 -7.12 6.38
N ILE A 47 -27.95 -6.68 5.54
CA ILE A 47 -28.20 -5.62 4.55
C ILE A 47 -29.18 -6.14 3.46
N GLU A 48 -29.04 -7.37 2.98
CA GLU A 48 -29.92 -7.96 1.98
C GLU A 48 -31.35 -8.12 2.49
N GLU A 49 -31.53 -8.55 3.75
CA GLU A 49 -32.85 -8.56 4.37
C GLU A 49 -33.46 -7.16 4.46
N GLU A 50 -32.66 -6.14 4.74
CA GLU A 50 -33.12 -4.76 4.80
C GLU A 50 -33.55 -4.24 3.42
N ILE A 51 -32.87 -4.65 2.33
CA ILE A 51 -33.26 -4.35 0.94
C ILE A 51 -34.61 -4.98 0.60
N ILE A 52 -34.84 -6.24 1.01
CA ILE A 52 -36.12 -6.94 0.78
C ILE A 52 -37.25 -6.19 1.47
N LYS A 53 -37.03 -5.70 2.70
CA LYS A 53 -38.03 -4.94 3.48
C LYS A 53 -38.26 -3.54 2.91
N ASN A 54 -37.23 -2.91 2.38
CA ASN A 54 -37.24 -1.52 1.92
C ASN A 54 -36.56 -1.34 0.56
N PRO A 55 -37.12 -1.84 -0.56
CA PRO A 55 -36.47 -1.92 -1.88
C PRO A 55 -36.24 -0.57 -2.55
N ASN A 56 -36.75 0.53 -1.99
CA ASN A 56 -36.52 1.89 -2.48
C ASN A 56 -35.73 2.76 -1.48
N SER A 57 -35.10 2.16 -0.48
CA SER A 57 -34.26 2.88 0.48
C SER A 57 -32.87 3.12 -0.09
N ILE A 58 -32.54 4.39 -0.40
CA ILE A 58 -31.21 4.79 -0.87
C ILE A 58 -30.10 4.44 0.14
N ASN A 59 -30.39 4.56 1.44
CA ASN A 59 -29.43 4.30 2.50
C ASN A 59 -28.97 2.84 2.54
N VAL A 60 -29.86 1.90 2.22
CA VAL A 60 -29.53 0.47 2.25
C VAL A 60 -28.66 0.10 1.05
N TYR A 61 -28.93 0.65 -0.13
CA TYR A 61 -28.07 0.47 -1.29
C TYR A 61 -26.70 1.15 -1.09
N LEU A 62 -26.65 2.35 -0.50
CA LEU A 62 -25.39 2.99 -0.14
C LEU A 62 -24.60 2.12 0.84
N LYS A 63 -25.25 1.58 1.88
CA LYS A 63 -24.59 0.71 2.86
C LYS A 63 -23.99 -0.54 2.20
N ARG A 64 -24.72 -1.19 1.25
CA ARG A 64 -24.19 -2.36 0.53
C ARG A 64 -23.09 -1.96 -0.46
N ALA A 65 -23.21 -0.81 -1.13
CA ALA A 65 -22.14 -0.29 -1.98
C ALA A 65 -20.84 -0.05 -1.22
N LEU A 66 -20.92 0.53 -0.01
CA LEU A 66 -19.76 0.73 0.86
C LEU A 66 -19.18 -0.60 1.34
N TYR A 67 -20.01 -1.56 1.71
CA TYR A 67 -19.57 -2.91 2.05
C TYR A 67 -18.80 -3.56 0.89
N TYR A 68 -19.33 -3.53 -0.34
CA TYR A 68 -18.63 -4.07 -1.51
C TYR A 68 -17.36 -3.30 -1.85
N LYS A 69 -17.35 -1.98 -1.64
CA LYS A 69 -16.16 -1.14 -1.78
C LYS A 69 -15.03 -1.62 -0.85
N GLU A 70 -15.34 -1.85 0.44
CA GLU A 70 -14.38 -2.38 1.43
C GLU A 70 -13.85 -3.77 1.03
N LYS A 71 -14.70 -4.62 0.45
CA LYS A 71 -14.29 -5.93 -0.10
C LYS A 71 -13.61 -5.82 -1.46
N ARG A 72 -13.38 -4.60 -1.99
CA ARG A 72 -12.81 -4.33 -3.32
C ARG A 72 -13.60 -4.95 -4.48
N GLU A 73 -14.87 -5.24 -4.26
CA GLU A 73 -15.83 -5.73 -5.26
C GLU A 73 -16.49 -4.55 -5.98
N PHE A 74 -15.67 -3.69 -6.60
CA PHE A 74 -16.08 -2.38 -7.12
C PHE A 74 -17.23 -2.44 -8.14
N SER A 75 -17.30 -3.48 -8.97
CA SER A 75 -18.40 -3.64 -9.93
C SER A 75 -19.76 -3.73 -9.23
N LYS A 76 -19.85 -4.50 -8.13
CA LYS A 76 -21.06 -4.60 -7.33
C LYS A 76 -21.36 -3.31 -6.57
N ALA A 77 -20.31 -2.65 -6.06
CA ALA A 77 -20.46 -1.34 -5.42
C ALA A 77 -21.03 -0.30 -6.39
N ILE A 78 -20.57 -0.28 -7.66
CA ILE A 78 -21.07 0.60 -8.71
C ILE A 78 -22.54 0.31 -9.05
N GLU A 79 -22.95 -0.96 -9.11
CA GLU A 79 -24.36 -1.35 -9.35
C GLU A 79 -25.27 -0.78 -8.25
N ASP A 80 -24.90 -0.95 -6.99
CA ASP A 80 -25.70 -0.48 -5.87
C ASP A 80 -25.76 1.03 -5.77
N ILE A 81 -24.65 1.73 -5.96
CA ILE A 81 -24.65 3.20 -5.94
C ILE A 81 -25.44 3.76 -7.12
N ASN A 82 -25.40 3.11 -8.28
CA ASN A 82 -26.25 3.46 -9.43
C ASN A 82 -27.74 3.24 -9.12
N ARG A 83 -28.07 2.17 -8.39
CA ARG A 83 -29.44 1.93 -7.94
C ARG A 83 -29.91 3.05 -7.00
N ALA A 84 -29.09 3.43 -6.02
CA ALA A 84 -29.39 4.54 -5.13
C ALA A 84 -29.62 5.86 -5.89
N LEU A 85 -28.71 6.21 -6.83
CA LEU A 85 -28.83 7.38 -7.68
C LEU A 85 -30.04 7.34 -8.63
N SER A 86 -30.49 6.15 -9.07
CA SER A 86 -31.71 6.04 -9.89
C SER A 86 -32.99 6.38 -9.11
N ILE A 87 -32.95 6.24 -7.78
CA ILE A 87 -34.07 6.60 -6.88
C ILE A 87 -34.02 8.10 -6.59
N THR A 88 -32.85 8.64 -6.33
CA THR A 88 -32.65 10.06 -6.01
C THR A 88 -31.36 10.58 -6.66
N PRO A 89 -31.42 11.15 -7.87
CA PRO A 89 -30.24 11.52 -8.66
C PRO A 89 -29.37 12.63 -8.06
N ASP A 90 -30.01 13.62 -7.41
CA ASP A 90 -29.38 14.88 -7.01
C ASP A 90 -28.97 14.89 -5.52
N VAL A 91 -28.46 13.75 -5.02
CA VAL A 91 -27.96 13.65 -3.65
C VAL A 91 -26.45 13.68 -3.67
N SER A 92 -25.86 14.81 -3.28
CA SER A 92 -24.41 15.06 -3.31
C SER A 92 -23.59 13.95 -2.64
N ILE A 93 -24.05 13.41 -1.50
CA ILE A 93 -23.35 12.33 -0.80
C ILE A 93 -23.30 11.03 -1.62
N LEU A 94 -24.35 10.70 -2.39
CA LEU A 94 -24.34 9.51 -3.27
C LEU A 94 -23.41 9.73 -4.46
N GLN A 95 -23.40 10.93 -5.03
CA GLN A 95 -22.49 11.31 -6.11
C GLN A 95 -21.03 11.26 -5.65
N TYR A 96 -20.74 11.77 -4.45
CA TYR A 96 -19.42 11.67 -3.84
C TYR A 96 -18.98 10.20 -3.66
N HIS A 97 -19.82 9.35 -3.08
CA HIS A 97 -19.47 7.94 -2.90
C HIS A 97 -19.29 7.21 -4.23
N LYS A 98 -20.09 7.56 -5.26
CA LYS A 98 -19.86 7.02 -6.60
C LYS A 98 -18.49 7.42 -7.14
N ALA A 99 -18.13 8.70 -7.01
CA ALA A 99 -16.82 9.18 -7.44
C ALA A 99 -15.67 8.49 -6.69
N ALA A 100 -15.84 8.27 -5.37
CA ALA A 100 -14.84 7.56 -4.55
C ALA A 100 -14.68 6.09 -4.97
N ILE A 101 -15.78 5.39 -5.26
CA ILE A 101 -15.74 4.01 -5.77
C ILE A 101 -15.04 3.96 -7.15
N LEU A 102 -15.38 4.88 -8.06
CA LEU A 102 -14.77 4.96 -9.39
C LEU A 102 -13.27 5.26 -9.32
N TYR A 103 -12.85 6.15 -8.41
CA TYR A 103 -11.43 6.44 -8.19
C TYR A 103 -10.65 5.18 -7.74
N GLU A 104 -11.13 4.48 -6.71
CA GLU A 104 -10.47 3.26 -6.24
C GLU A 104 -10.49 2.14 -7.30
N PHE A 105 -11.57 2.05 -8.08
CA PHE A 105 -11.65 1.11 -9.19
C PHE A 105 -10.67 1.45 -10.32
N ALA A 106 -10.50 2.74 -10.64
CA ALA A 106 -9.50 3.22 -11.59
C ALA A 106 -8.08 2.81 -11.15
N VAL A 107 -7.76 3.01 -9.87
CA VAL A 107 -6.47 2.62 -9.29
C VAL A 107 -6.28 1.10 -9.37
N GLN A 108 -7.29 0.30 -9.00
CA GLN A 108 -7.20 -1.16 -9.06
C GLN A 108 -7.01 -1.70 -10.48
N LYS A 109 -7.71 -1.11 -11.46
CA LYS A 109 -7.67 -1.54 -12.87
C LYS A 109 -6.52 -0.92 -13.66
N GLN A 110 -5.86 0.09 -13.09
CA GLN A 110 -4.91 0.95 -13.81
C GLN A 110 -5.52 1.57 -15.08
N ASP A 111 -6.82 1.95 -14.99
CA ASP A 111 -7.61 2.47 -16.08
C ASP A 111 -8.15 3.86 -15.74
N ILE A 112 -7.57 4.89 -16.35
CA ILE A 112 -7.89 6.30 -16.09
C ILE A 112 -9.29 6.70 -16.60
N THR A 113 -9.95 5.91 -17.45
CA THR A 113 -11.27 6.26 -18.00
C THR A 113 -12.34 6.41 -16.92
N PHE A 114 -12.21 5.68 -15.80
CA PHE A 114 -13.09 5.81 -14.65
C PHE A 114 -12.92 7.14 -13.91
N LEU A 115 -11.77 7.80 -14.04
CA LEU A 115 -11.52 9.11 -13.41
C LEU A 115 -12.30 10.22 -14.09
N ASP A 116 -12.53 10.14 -15.39
CA ASP A 116 -13.35 11.14 -16.10
C ASP A 116 -14.79 11.11 -15.59
N GLU A 117 -15.35 9.92 -15.38
CA GLU A 117 -16.69 9.80 -14.79
C GLU A 117 -16.68 10.30 -13.33
N ALA A 118 -15.68 9.97 -12.53
CA ALA A 118 -15.55 10.44 -11.15
C ALA A 118 -15.51 11.98 -11.07
N LYS A 119 -14.75 12.63 -11.98
CA LYS A 119 -14.66 14.10 -12.08
C LYS A 119 -16.01 14.76 -12.29
N ILE A 120 -16.89 14.16 -13.11
CA ILE A 120 -18.24 14.69 -13.37
C ILE A 120 -19.05 14.71 -12.06
N TYR A 121 -19.08 13.62 -11.32
CA TYR A 121 -19.80 13.54 -10.04
C TYR A 121 -19.23 14.49 -8.99
N LEU A 122 -17.89 14.60 -8.90
CA LEU A 122 -17.25 15.53 -7.96
C LEU A 122 -17.55 17.00 -8.29
N ASN A 123 -17.54 17.37 -9.57
CA ASN A 123 -17.90 18.71 -9.98
C ASN A 123 -19.35 19.05 -9.60
N ASN A 124 -20.28 18.11 -9.76
CA ASN A 124 -21.67 18.29 -9.34
C ASN A 124 -21.76 18.46 -7.81
N CYS A 125 -21.08 17.59 -7.04
CA CYS A 125 -21.04 17.69 -5.59
C CYS A 125 -20.54 19.06 -5.11
N ILE A 126 -19.44 19.55 -5.69
CA ILE A 126 -18.82 20.82 -5.34
C ILE A 126 -19.70 22.01 -5.74
N ALA A 127 -20.46 21.89 -6.85
CA ALA A 127 -21.37 22.93 -7.31
C ALA A 127 -22.61 23.04 -6.40
N GLU A 128 -23.12 21.91 -5.90
CA GLU A 128 -24.28 21.88 -5.01
C GLU A 128 -23.91 22.22 -3.55
N ASP A 129 -22.79 21.66 -3.06
CA ASP A 129 -22.25 21.95 -1.73
C ASP A 129 -20.79 22.42 -1.83
N ASN A 130 -20.63 23.73 -1.81
CA ASN A 130 -19.30 24.36 -1.88
C ASN A 130 -18.48 24.21 -0.60
N MET A 131 -19.03 23.63 0.46
CA MET A 131 -18.35 23.35 1.73
C MET A 131 -17.93 21.88 1.86
N LEU A 132 -18.29 21.02 0.91
CA LEU A 132 -17.95 19.59 0.93
C LEU A 132 -16.44 19.40 0.70
N ILE A 133 -15.70 19.26 1.81
CA ILE A 133 -14.24 19.12 1.83
C ILE A 133 -13.81 17.82 1.15
N GLU A 134 -14.50 16.72 1.43
CA GLU A 134 -14.18 15.38 0.95
C GLU A 134 -14.18 15.31 -0.58
N ALA A 135 -15.14 15.96 -1.24
CA ALA A 135 -15.20 16.03 -2.69
C ALA A 135 -14.01 16.79 -3.29
N ARG A 136 -13.57 17.88 -2.63
CA ARG A 136 -12.40 18.65 -3.07
C ARG A 136 -11.11 17.90 -2.85
N LEU A 137 -10.96 17.19 -1.72
CA LEU A 137 -9.78 16.35 -1.44
C LEU A 137 -9.65 15.23 -2.48
N LEU A 138 -10.77 14.55 -2.78
CA LEU A 138 -10.76 13.50 -3.79
C LEU A 138 -10.46 14.07 -5.19
N ARG A 139 -11.00 15.27 -5.50
CA ARG A 139 -10.70 15.95 -6.76
C ARG A 139 -9.22 16.35 -6.85
N ALA A 140 -8.63 16.82 -5.73
CA ALA A 140 -7.20 17.13 -5.64
C ALA A 140 -6.33 15.86 -5.86
N LYS A 141 -6.72 14.71 -5.28
CA LYS A 141 -6.04 13.42 -5.53
C LYS A 141 -6.07 13.03 -7.01
N ILE A 142 -7.22 13.21 -7.69
CA ILE A 142 -7.34 12.93 -9.11
C ILE A 142 -6.43 13.85 -9.93
N HIS A 143 -6.41 15.16 -9.64
CA HIS A 143 -5.51 16.10 -10.31
C HIS A 143 -4.03 15.70 -10.12
N LEU A 144 -3.65 15.31 -8.90
CA LEU A 144 -2.30 14.87 -8.63
C LEU A 144 -1.95 13.60 -9.41
N PHE A 145 -2.88 12.66 -9.54
CA PHE A 145 -2.72 11.44 -10.33
C PHE A 145 -2.55 11.71 -11.83
N GLU A 146 -3.18 12.77 -12.33
CA GLU A 146 -3.12 13.22 -13.73
C GLU A 146 -1.93 14.18 -14.00
N ASP A 147 -1.01 14.37 -13.03
CA ASP A 147 0.11 15.32 -13.09
C ASP A 147 -0.34 16.81 -13.19
N GLU A 148 -1.58 17.10 -12.86
CA GLU A 148 -2.16 18.45 -12.85
C GLU A 148 -1.92 19.12 -11.49
N THR A 149 -0.65 19.36 -11.17
CA THR A 149 -0.24 19.79 -9.83
C THR A 149 -0.76 21.19 -9.46
N GLU A 150 -0.91 22.11 -10.43
CA GLU A 150 -1.44 23.46 -10.17
C GLU A 150 -2.91 23.39 -9.77
N GLU A 151 -3.73 22.59 -10.46
CA GLU A 151 -5.14 22.36 -10.16
C GLU A 151 -5.31 21.68 -8.81
N CYS A 152 -4.47 20.68 -8.51
CA CYS A 152 -4.40 20.04 -7.20
C CYS A 152 -4.17 21.08 -6.09
N MET A 153 -3.15 21.93 -6.23
CA MET A 153 -2.84 22.98 -5.26
C MET A 153 -3.97 24.02 -5.12
N GLY A 154 -4.67 24.30 -6.20
CA GLY A 154 -5.87 25.13 -6.19
C GLY A 154 -6.99 24.55 -5.32
N MET A 155 -7.31 23.26 -5.53
CA MET A 155 -8.31 22.55 -4.72
C MET A 155 -7.91 22.49 -3.24
N LEU A 156 -6.65 22.21 -2.94
CA LEU A 156 -6.14 22.18 -1.55
C LEU A 156 -6.21 23.55 -0.88
N SER A 157 -5.96 24.63 -1.63
CA SER A 157 -6.12 26.01 -1.12
C SER A 157 -7.57 26.30 -0.75
N ASP A 158 -8.53 25.84 -1.53
CA ASP A 158 -9.95 25.96 -1.22
C ASP A 158 -10.34 25.15 0.02
N VAL A 159 -9.84 23.89 0.15
CA VAL A 159 -10.02 23.06 1.35
C VAL A 159 -9.51 23.77 2.59
N LEU A 160 -8.27 24.26 2.56
CA LEU A 160 -7.65 24.93 3.70
C LEU A 160 -8.28 26.29 4.03
N ARG A 161 -8.94 26.94 3.08
CA ARG A 161 -9.76 28.13 3.35
C ARG A 161 -11.04 27.78 4.11
N ILE A 162 -11.64 26.60 3.84
CA ILE A 162 -12.82 26.09 4.56
C ILE A 162 -12.41 25.61 5.96
N ASN A 163 -11.40 24.76 6.03
CA ASN A 163 -10.88 24.24 7.29
C ASN A 163 -9.36 24.11 7.28
N GLN A 164 -8.67 24.97 8.00
CA GLN A 164 -7.21 24.98 8.10
C GLN A 164 -6.65 23.75 8.84
N ARG A 165 -7.48 23.02 9.57
CA ARG A 165 -7.09 21.82 10.34
C ARG A 165 -7.43 20.53 9.59
N THR A 166 -7.33 20.50 8.27
CA THR A 166 -7.52 19.30 7.45
C THR A 166 -6.16 18.65 7.17
N ALA A 167 -5.77 17.68 8.00
CA ALA A 167 -4.46 17.00 7.90
C ALA A 167 -4.24 16.37 6.52
N GLU A 168 -5.29 15.75 5.95
CA GLU A 168 -5.25 15.15 4.60
C GLU A 168 -4.89 16.17 3.51
N ALA A 169 -5.33 17.42 3.63
CA ALA A 169 -4.95 18.46 2.67
C ALA A 169 -3.44 18.75 2.70
N TYR A 170 -2.84 18.74 3.88
CA TYR A 170 -1.38 18.90 4.01
C TYR A 170 -0.62 17.66 3.54
N LEU A 171 -1.16 16.44 3.75
CA LEU A 171 -0.60 15.22 3.20
C LEU A 171 -0.55 15.29 1.66
N ILE A 172 -1.70 15.55 1.01
CA ILE A 172 -1.75 15.66 -0.46
C ILE A 172 -0.87 16.80 -0.97
N LYS A 173 -0.76 17.91 -0.23
CA LYS A 173 0.15 19.02 -0.55
C LYS A 173 1.62 18.58 -0.49
N GLY A 174 1.97 17.76 0.48
CA GLY A 174 3.31 17.15 0.57
C GLY A 174 3.60 16.28 -0.65
N MET A 175 2.67 15.41 -1.04
CA MET A 175 2.77 14.58 -2.24
C MET A 175 2.89 15.42 -3.52
N ALA A 176 2.12 16.51 -3.64
CA ALA A 176 2.22 17.43 -4.76
C ALA A 176 3.60 18.13 -4.83
N TYR A 177 4.22 18.46 -3.69
CA TYR A 177 5.58 19.00 -3.68
C TYR A 177 6.63 17.93 -4.02
N GLU A 178 6.37 16.65 -3.74
CA GLU A 178 7.27 15.58 -4.20
C GLU A 178 7.25 15.44 -5.72
N THR A 179 6.10 15.56 -6.38
CA THR A 179 6.03 15.56 -7.86
C THR A 179 6.76 16.74 -8.47
N LEU A 180 6.83 17.87 -7.75
CA LEU A 180 7.62 19.06 -8.12
C LEU A 180 9.09 18.96 -7.70
N GLU A 181 9.55 17.81 -7.21
CA GLU A 181 10.91 17.57 -6.71
C GLU A 181 11.34 18.55 -5.59
N ASN A 182 10.36 19.13 -4.87
CA ASN A 182 10.61 20.06 -3.77
C ASN A 182 10.51 19.36 -2.40
N ALA A 183 11.55 18.62 -2.06
CA ALA A 183 11.62 17.84 -0.83
C ALA A 183 11.45 18.68 0.45
N THR A 184 11.93 19.94 0.45
CA THR A 184 11.81 20.83 1.62
C THR A 184 10.35 21.20 1.90
N LEU A 185 9.59 21.59 0.88
CA LEU A 185 8.18 21.90 1.03
C LEU A 185 7.33 20.66 1.27
N ALA A 186 7.71 19.51 0.69
CA ALA A 186 7.07 18.21 0.97
C ALA A 186 7.23 17.85 2.45
N ALA A 187 8.46 17.87 3.00
CA ALA A 187 8.74 17.60 4.40
C ALA A 187 7.96 18.54 5.35
N SER A 188 7.95 19.85 5.05
CA SER A 188 7.17 20.81 5.83
C SER A 188 5.68 20.54 5.79
N SER A 189 5.14 20.12 4.65
CA SER A 189 3.71 19.81 4.50
C SER A 189 3.33 18.56 5.28
N TYR A 190 4.12 17.48 5.21
CA TYR A 190 3.89 16.27 6.02
C TYR A 190 4.01 16.55 7.50
N GLN A 191 5.00 17.36 7.90
CA GLN A 191 5.15 17.77 9.29
C GLN A 191 3.93 18.56 9.78
N THR A 192 3.39 19.46 8.95
CA THR A 192 2.15 20.18 9.26
C THR A 192 0.96 19.24 9.39
N ALA A 193 0.86 18.21 8.56
CA ALA A 193 -0.20 17.20 8.67
C ALA A 193 -0.15 16.51 10.04
N ILE A 194 1.06 16.12 10.51
CA ILE A 194 1.28 15.51 11.83
C ILE A 194 0.92 16.50 12.97
N GLU A 195 1.27 17.78 12.84
CA GLU A 195 0.95 18.79 13.85
C GLU A 195 -0.54 19.10 13.96
N VAL A 196 -1.24 19.02 12.80
CA VAL A 196 -2.70 19.24 12.73
C VAL A 196 -3.46 18.06 13.30
N ASP A 197 -3.00 16.85 13.00
CA ASP A 197 -3.57 15.59 13.48
C ASP A 197 -2.45 14.61 13.83
N PRO A 198 -2.06 14.53 15.13
CA PRO A 198 -1.02 13.61 15.58
C PRO A 198 -1.38 12.13 15.44
N ASP A 199 -2.64 11.77 15.24
CA ASP A 199 -3.09 10.40 15.03
C ASP A 199 -3.23 10.05 13.53
N TYR A 200 -2.76 10.94 12.64
CA TYR A 200 -2.86 10.71 11.20
C TYR A 200 -1.72 9.83 10.69
N TYR A 201 -1.96 8.52 10.68
CA TYR A 201 -1.00 7.47 10.31
C TYR A 201 -0.26 7.75 8.99
N ASP A 202 -0.98 8.09 7.90
CA ASP A 202 -0.40 8.28 6.57
C ASP A 202 0.67 9.39 6.54
N ALA A 203 0.50 10.44 7.37
CA ALA A 203 1.47 11.52 7.43
C ALA A 203 2.83 11.06 7.98
N TYR A 204 2.84 10.15 8.95
CA TYR A 204 4.08 9.54 9.45
C TYR A 204 4.74 8.64 8.41
N ILE A 205 3.96 7.82 7.72
CA ILE A 205 4.50 6.95 6.65
C ILE A 205 5.15 7.78 5.55
N HIS A 206 4.45 8.76 5.00
CA HIS A 206 4.99 9.59 3.92
C HIS A 206 6.18 10.44 4.37
N ARG A 207 6.15 10.97 5.61
CA ARG A 207 7.28 11.73 6.16
C ARG A 207 8.50 10.83 6.40
N GLY A 208 8.28 9.58 6.87
CA GLY A 208 9.32 8.58 7.03
C GLY A 208 9.96 8.17 5.69
N MET A 209 9.15 7.89 4.68
CA MET A 209 9.63 7.56 3.33
C MET A 209 10.42 8.70 2.68
N LEU A 210 9.99 9.95 2.89
CA LEU A 210 10.75 11.11 2.43
C LEU A 210 12.07 11.24 3.18
N ALA A 211 12.07 11.02 4.50
CA ALA A 211 13.28 11.06 5.34
C ALA A 211 14.30 10.00 4.88
N ASP A 212 13.86 8.78 4.56
CA ASP A 212 14.72 7.74 4.00
C ASP A 212 15.37 8.17 2.69
N ARG A 213 14.60 8.72 1.77
CA ARG A 213 15.11 9.17 0.47
C ARG A 213 16.11 10.32 0.60
N LEU A 214 15.96 11.15 1.64
CA LEU A 214 16.88 12.25 1.96
C LEU A 214 18.07 11.82 2.83
N GLY A 215 18.09 10.58 3.32
CA GLY A 215 19.12 10.09 4.25
C GLY A 215 19.04 10.72 5.64
N GLU A 216 17.86 11.17 6.05
CA GLU A 216 17.61 11.72 7.39
C GLU A 216 17.56 10.60 8.42
N LYS A 217 18.12 10.82 9.60
CA LYS A 217 18.20 9.82 10.67
C LYS A 217 16.84 9.56 11.35
N GLU A 218 15.94 10.51 11.24
CA GLU A 218 14.61 10.51 11.86
C GLU A 218 13.60 9.58 11.16
N ALA A 219 13.94 8.97 10.03
CA ALA A 219 13.06 8.07 9.30
C ALA A 219 12.50 6.95 10.19
N LEU A 220 13.37 6.33 11.00
CA LEU A 220 12.99 5.28 11.95
C LEU A 220 11.97 5.74 12.99
N ASP A 221 12.08 6.98 13.47
CA ASP A 221 11.16 7.56 14.47
C ASP A 221 9.76 7.73 13.88
N TYR A 222 9.67 8.16 12.62
CA TYR A 222 8.38 8.26 11.93
C TYR A 222 7.71 6.90 11.75
N TYR A 223 8.44 5.87 11.34
CA TYR A 223 7.87 4.51 11.25
C TYR A 223 7.46 3.94 12.60
N ASN A 224 8.23 4.19 13.66
CA ASN A 224 7.85 3.80 15.01
C ASN A 224 6.58 4.54 15.50
N SER A 225 6.42 5.82 15.13
CA SER A 225 5.21 6.58 15.42
C SER A 225 4.00 6.01 14.68
N ALA A 226 4.15 5.68 13.39
CA ALA A 226 3.11 5.00 12.62
C ALA A 226 2.71 3.66 13.25
N LEU A 227 3.68 2.84 13.69
CA LEU A 227 3.42 1.56 14.37
C LEU A 227 2.80 1.72 15.76
N SER A 228 2.97 2.87 16.42
CA SER A 228 2.29 3.15 17.66
C SER A 228 0.79 3.42 17.46
N LEU A 229 0.42 3.94 16.28
CA LEU A 229 -0.97 4.16 15.87
C LEU A 229 -1.58 2.88 15.32
N GLU A 230 -0.87 2.19 14.41
CA GLU A 230 -1.31 0.95 13.78
C GLU A 230 -0.28 -0.18 13.96
N PRO A 231 -0.32 -0.90 15.10
CA PRO A 231 0.70 -1.92 15.42
C PRO A 231 0.75 -3.10 14.43
N MET A 232 -0.33 -3.37 13.70
CA MET A 232 -0.44 -4.47 12.74
C MET A 232 -0.27 -3.99 11.29
N SER A 233 0.29 -2.81 11.06
CA SER A 233 0.52 -2.27 9.73
C SER A 233 1.69 -2.99 9.03
N VAL A 234 1.36 -3.78 8.02
CA VAL A 234 2.34 -4.44 7.12
C VAL A 234 3.25 -3.39 6.47
N GLU A 235 2.68 -2.28 6.03
CA GLU A 235 3.43 -1.21 5.37
C GLU A 235 4.45 -0.56 6.30
N ALA A 236 4.05 -0.21 7.52
CA ALA A 236 4.95 0.42 8.48
C ALA A 236 6.08 -0.53 8.92
N HIS A 237 5.78 -1.82 9.19
CA HIS A 237 6.79 -2.82 9.50
C HIS A 237 7.74 -3.04 8.32
N ARG A 238 7.23 -3.12 7.08
CA ARG A 238 8.02 -3.27 5.87
C ARG A 238 8.95 -2.07 5.64
N ASN A 239 8.44 -0.86 5.71
CA ASN A 239 9.24 0.36 5.52
C ASN A 239 10.31 0.50 6.61
N LYS A 240 9.96 0.23 7.88
CA LYS A 240 10.91 0.16 8.98
C LYS A 240 12.00 -0.88 8.73
N ALA A 241 11.63 -2.09 8.28
CA ALA A 241 12.57 -3.15 7.99
C ALA A 241 13.52 -2.80 6.85
N LEU A 242 13.02 -2.17 5.77
CA LEU A 242 13.85 -1.70 4.67
C LEU A 242 14.83 -0.60 5.13
N HIS A 243 14.37 0.38 5.91
CA HIS A 243 15.24 1.40 6.51
C HIS A 243 16.39 0.75 7.31
N LEU A 244 16.05 -0.18 8.21
CA LEU A 244 17.04 -0.90 9.03
C LEU A 244 18.00 -1.73 8.18
N TYR A 245 17.52 -2.34 7.10
CA TYR A 245 18.35 -3.08 6.16
C TYR A 245 19.36 -2.18 5.45
N PHE A 246 18.93 -1.05 4.90
CA PHE A 246 19.80 -0.12 4.19
C PHE A 246 20.74 0.68 5.11
N THR A 247 20.48 0.68 6.42
CA THR A 247 21.37 1.24 7.45
C THR A 247 22.22 0.18 8.14
N ASP A 248 22.39 -1.00 7.51
CA ASP A 248 23.21 -2.12 8.00
C ASP A 248 22.80 -2.74 9.36
N GLN A 249 21.59 -2.44 9.83
CA GLN A 249 21.00 -2.97 11.05
C GLN A 249 20.23 -4.28 10.75
N HIS A 250 20.93 -5.27 10.14
CA HIS A 250 20.30 -6.45 9.55
C HIS A 250 19.54 -7.32 10.55
N ALA A 251 19.95 -7.40 11.82
CA ALA A 251 19.26 -8.18 12.83
C ALA A 251 17.88 -7.57 13.19
N ASP A 252 17.80 -6.25 13.31
CA ASP A 252 16.55 -5.54 13.61
C ASP A 252 15.65 -5.46 12.37
N ALA A 253 16.24 -5.31 11.18
CA ALA A 253 15.51 -5.42 9.91
C ALA A 253 14.78 -6.76 9.80
N ARG A 254 15.49 -7.86 10.09
CA ARG A 254 14.90 -9.20 10.07
C ARG A 254 13.74 -9.35 11.04
N LYS A 255 13.85 -8.78 12.25
CA LYS A 255 12.76 -8.80 13.22
C LYS A 255 11.51 -8.12 12.67
N SER A 256 11.66 -6.94 12.07
CA SER A 256 10.52 -6.23 11.49
C SER A 256 9.91 -6.94 10.27
N PHE A 257 10.74 -7.66 9.46
CA PHE A 257 10.19 -8.52 8.39
C PHE A 257 9.49 -9.78 8.95
N LEU A 258 9.92 -10.31 10.10
CA LEU A 258 9.20 -11.40 10.76
C LEU A 258 7.84 -10.92 11.29
N ASP A 259 7.74 -9.68 11.80
CA ASP A 259 6.45 -9.08 12.17
C ASP A 259 5.51 -9.00 10.93
N VAL A 260 6.04 -8.68 9.73
CA VAL A 260 5.27 -8.74 8.47
C VAL A 260 4.75 -10.15 8.19
N ILE A 261 5.59 -11.19 8.35
CA ILE A 261 5.19 -12.60 8.12
C ILE A 261 4.15 -13.05 9.16
N GLU A 262 4.24 -12.58 10.39
CA GLU A 262 3.23 -12.89 11.42
C GLU A 262 1.86 -12.32 11.04
N ILE A 263 1.82 -11.14 10.43
CA ILE A 263 0.59 -10.49 9.97
C ILE A 263 0.08 -11.11 8.67
N VAL A 264 0.98 -11.34 7.70
CA VAL A 264 0.66 -11.89 6.36
C VAL A 264 1.65 -13.03 6.05
N PRO A 265 1.28 -14.29 6.40
CA PRO A 265 2.18 -15.44 6.26
C PRO A 265 2.61 -15.78 4.83
N ASP A 266 1.89 -15.35 3.82
CA ASP A 266 2.17 -15.60 2.39
C ASP A 266 2.77 -14.38 1.67
N PHE A 267 3.38 -13.43 2.42
CA PHE A 267 4.02 -12.24 1.85
C PHE A 267 5.45 -12.59 1.40
N GLU A 268 5.61 -13.09 0.17
CA GLU A 268 6.88 -13.62 -0.36
C GLU A 268 8.04 -12.61 -0.34
N GLU A 269 7.76 -11.29 -0.48
CA GLU A 269 8.79 -10.25 -0.42
C GLU A 269 9.46 -10.19 0.96
N ALA A 270 8.72 -10.45 2.06
CA ALA A 270 9.31 -10.45 3.39
C ALA A 270 10.30 -11.61 3.57
N TYR A 271 9.97 -12.80 3.09
CA TYR A 271 10.91 -13.94 3.09
C TYR A 271 12.17 -13.63 2.27
N PHE A 272 12.01 -13.09 1.07
CA PHE A 272 13.14 -12.68 0.25
C PHE A 272 14.04 -11.67 0.98
N ASN A 273 13.46 -10.66 1.60
CA ASN A 273 14.21 -9.63 2.32
C ASN A 273 14.86 -10.16 3.61
N ILE A 274 14.25 -11.12 4.32
CA ILE A 274 14.91 -11.82 5.42
C ILE A 274 16.17 -12.55 4.91
N GLY A 275 16.08 -13.24 3.77
CA GLY A 275 17.24 -13.84 3.13
C GLY A 275 18.36 -12.83 2.87
N ASN A 276 18.01 -11.65 2.35
CA ASN A 276 18.97 -10.56 2.13
C ASN A 276 19.60 -10.06 3.42
N THR A 277 18.86 -9.99 4.55
CA THR A 277 19.44 -9.58 5.84
C THR A 277 20.49 -10.57 6.34
N TYR A 278 20.30 -11.88 6.08
CA TYR A 278 21.29 -12.88 6.43
C TYR A 278 22.54 -12.80 5.56
N LEU A 279 22.41 -12.55 4.24
CA LEU A 279 23.57 -12.30 3.38
C LEU A 279 24.30 -11.01 3.78
N GLY A 280 23.59 -9.94 4.16
CA GLY A 280 24.19 -8.72 4.68
C GLY A 280 24.98 -8.97 5.96
N GLN A 281 24.45 -9.75 6.91
CA GLN A 281 25.20 -10.16 8.11
C GLN A 281 26.40 -11.03 7.78
N PHE A 282 26.29 -11.92 6.81
CA PHE A 282 27.45 -12.71 6.34
C PHE A 282 28.52 -11.80 5.77
N ALA A 283 28.17 -10.82 4.97
CA ALA A 283 29.12 -9.85 4.43
C ALA A 283 29.84 -9.03 5.51
N GLN A 284 29.19 -8.78 6.66
CA GLN A 284 29.82 -8.14 7.82
C GLN A 284 30.71 -9.09 8.62
N ASN A 285 30.45 -10.40 8.59
CA ASN A 285 31.23 -11.41 9.30
C ASN A 285 31.20 -12.76 8.56
N GLU A 286 32.15 -12.94 7.63
CA GLU A 286 32.25 -14.11 6.75
C GLU A 286 32.54 -15.42 7.46
N ASP A 287 32.96 -15.39 8.73
CA ASP A 287 33.21 -16.61 9.52
C ASP A 287 31.92 -17.37 9.86
N ILE A 288 30.77 -16.73 9.79
CA ILE A 288 29.48 -17.32 10.19
C ILE A 288 28.73 -17.88 8.98
N ARG A 289 29.22 -19.01 8.45
CA ARG A 289 28.59 -19.68 7.28
C ARG A 289 27.12 -20.08 7.50
N ALA A 290 26.67 -20.23 8.75
CA ALA A 290 25.28 -20.50 9.07
C ALA A 290 24.32 -19.41 8.56
N TYR A 291 24.80 -18.17 8.38
CA TYR A 291 23.98 -17.11 7.77
C TYR A 291 23.63 -17.42 6.32
N VAL A 292 24.54 -18.01 5.56
CA VAL A 292 24.31 -18.41 4.17
C VAL A 292 23.25 -19.52 4.07
N ASP A 293 23.27 -20.48 5.02
CA ASP A 293 22.25 -21.54 5.07
C ASP A 293 20.86 -20.96 5.40
N SER A 294 20.81 -20.02 6.34
CA SER A 294 19.57 -19.30 6.67
C SER A 294 19.07 -18.47 5.49
N ALA A 295 19.95 -17.76 4.80
CA ALA A 295 19.58 -16.99 3.61
C ALA A 295 18.98 -17.90 2.54
N PHE A 296 19.64 -19.02 2.23
CA PHE A 296 19.12 -20.00 1.28
C PHE A 296 17.74 -20.53 1.66
N HIS A 297 17.52 -20.84 2.95
CA HIS A 297 16.23 -21.28 3.44
C HIS A 297 15.13 -20.24 3.11
N TYR A 298 15.33 -18.98 3.47
CA TYR A 298 14.34 -17.94 3.25
C TYR A 298 14.11 -17.60 1.77
N PHE A 299 15.14 -17.60 0.94
CA PHE A 299 14.97 -17.49 -0.51
C PHE A 299 14.19 -18.67 -1.09
N SER A 300 14.39 -19.88 -0.56
CA SER A 300 13.63 -21.06 -0.97
C SER A 300 12.17 -20.96 -0.59
N GLU A 301 11.84 -20.41 0.59
CA GLU A 301 10.43 -20.17 0.97
C GLU A 301 9.79 -19.12 0.06
N ALA A 302 10.45 -17.98 -0.23
CA ALA A 302 9.97 -17.00 -1.18
C ALA A 302 9.71 -17.61 -2.57
N TYR A 303 10.65 -18.44 -3.05
CA TYR A 303 10.50 -19.14 -4.32
C TYR A 303 9.33 -20.16 -4.33
N LYS A 304 9.08 -20.87 -3.23
CA LYS A 304 7.94 -21.80 -3.12
C LYS A 304 6.60 -21.07 -3.24
N MET A 305 6.50 -19.85 -2.71
CA MET A 305 5.31 -19.01 -2.80
C MET A 305 5.12 -18.45 -4.19
N ASN A 306 6.22 -18.00 -4.82
CA ASN A 306 6.22 -17.44 -6.16
C ASN A 306 7.33 -18.08 -7.01
N ASN A 307 6.96 -19.10 -7.80
CA ASN A 307 7.91 -19.83 -8.66
C ASN A 307 8.56 -18.98 -9.76
N ASN A 308 8.05 -17.77 -10.00
CA ASN A 308 8.60 -16.82 -10.96
C ASN A 308 9.45 -15.73 -10.29
N TYR A 309 9.79 -15.87 -9.01
CA TYR A 309 10.58 -14.88 -8.27
C TYR A 309 12.07 -15.01 -8.66
N VAL A 310 12.41 -14.39 -9.80
CA VAL A 310 13.74 -14.48 -10.43
C VAL A 310 14.87 -14.11 -9.48
N GLN A 311 14.69 -13.04 -8.68
CA GLN A 311 15.69 -12.58 -7.71
C GLN A 311 15.95 -13.61 -6.60
N ALA A 312 14.91 -14.31 -6.14
CA ALA A 312 15.07 -15.35 -5.12
C ALA A 312 15.90 -16.53 -5.66
N ILE A 313 15.61 -16.96 -6.90
CA ILE A 313 16.38 -18.04 -7.56
C ILE A 313 17.85 -17.64 -7.74
N HIS A 314 18.09 -16.42 -8.21
CA HIS A 314 19.45 -15.89 -8.35
C HIS A 314 20.18 -15.91 -7.01
N ASN A 315 19.57 -15.39 -5.93
CA ASN A 315 20.19 -15.34 -4.61
C ASN A 315 20.40 -16.73 -3.98
N MET A 316 19.58 -17.73 -4.34
CA MET A 316 19.88 -19.14 -4.02
C MET A 316 21.19 -19.58 -4.70
N GLY A 317 21.41 -19.18 -5.95
CA GLY A 317 22.69 -19.41 -6.66
C GLY A 317 23.86 -18.75 -5.94
N VAL A 318 23.71 -17.48 -5.51
CA VAL A 318 24.72 -16.76 -4.72
C VAL A 318 25.07 -17.52 -3.44
N CYS A 319 24.12 -18.12 -2.74
CA CYS A 319 24.37 -18.93 -1.57
C CYS A 319 25.25 -20.15 -1.87
N PHE A 320 25.05 -20.83 -3.01
CA PHE A 320 25.91 -21.94 -3.45
C PHE A 320 27.29 -21.47 -3.90
N GLU A 321 27.38 -20.33 -4.57
CA GLU A 321 28.66 -19.72 -4.94
C GLU A 321 29.51 -19.41 -3.71
N ILE A 322 28.94 -18.79 -2.67
CA ILE A 322 29.63 -18.54 -1.39
C ILE A 322 30.08 -19.84 -0.73
N LYS A 323 29.34 -20.94 -0.86
CA LYS A 323 29.70 -22.25 -0.35
C LYS A 323 30.79 -22.93 -1.19
N GLY A 324 31.11 -22.42 -2.38
CA GLY A 324 32.06 -22.96 -3.32
C GLY A 324 31.49 -24.04 -4.25
N ASP A 325 30.18 -24.27 -4.23
CA ASP A 325 29.51 -25.21 -5.15
C ASP A 325 29.07 -24.47 -6.43
N LEU A 326 30.07 -24.22 -7.29
CA LEU A 326 29.87 -23.47 -8.53
C LEU A 326 28.96 -24.19 -9.55
N VAL A 327 28.87 -25.53 -9.44
CA VAL A 327 28.00 -26.31 -10.36
C VAL A 327 26.54 -26.00 -10.06
N VAL A 328 26.14 -26.12 -8.80
CA VAL A 328 24.76 -25.85 -8.37
C VAL A 328 24.45 -24.35 -8.47
N ALA A 329 25.41 -23.46 -8.23
CA ALA A 329 25.25 -22.03 -8.44
C ALA A 329 24.86 -21.72 -9.91
N LYS A 330 25.58 -22.30 -10.89
CA LYS A 330 25.27 -22.14 -12.32
C LYS A 330 23.87 -22.62 -12.67
N GLU A 331 23.42 -23.74 -12.11
CA GLU A 331 22.06 -24.25 -12.34
C GLU A 331 20.99 -23.25 -11.90
N HIS A 332 21.18 -22.60 -10.75
CA HIS A 332 20.26 -21.58 -10.25
C HIS A 332 20.30 -20.31 -11.11
N TYR A 333 21.49 -19.85 -11.50
CA TYR A 333 21.60 -18.68 -12.40
C TYR A 333 20.99 -18.94 -13.78
N GLN A 334 21.21 -20.15 -14.34
CA GLN A 334 20.58 -20.52 -15.60
C GLN A 334 19.05 -20.53 -15.47
N LYS A 335 18.51 -21.08 -14.39
CA LYS A 335 17.08 -21.08 -14.12
C LYS A 335 16.51 -19.67 -13.99
N ALA A 336 17.24 -18.73 -13.39
CA ALA A 336 16.85 -17.32 -13.34
C ALA A 336 16.81 -16.70 -14.75
N ILE A 337 17.78 -17.00 -15.61
CA ILE A 337 17.83 -16.54 -17.02
C ILE A 337 16.71 -17.18 -17.85
N ASP A 338 16.37 -18.44 -17.62
CA ASP A 338 15.29 -19.12 -18.32
C ASP A 338 13.92 -18.49 -18.03
N LEU A 339 13.74 -17.89 -16.83
CA LEU A 339 12.53 -17.15 -16.47
C LEU A 339 12.55 -15.69 -16.96
N ASP A 340 13.69 -15.04 -16.90
CA ASP A 340 13.91 -13.69 -17.42
C ASP A 340 15.26 -13.62 -18.14
N ASN A 341 15.21 -13.70 -19.46
CA ASN A 341 16.39 -13.70 -20.32
C ASN A 341 17.19 -12.38 -20.31
N ASN A 342 16.63 -11.32 -19.74
CA ASN A 342 17.27 -10.03 -19.57
C ASN A 342 17.73 -9.76 -18.13
N PHE A 343 17.62 -10.73 -17.22
CA PHE A 343 18.02 -10.55 -15.82
C PHE A 343 19.55 -10.47 -15.71
N GLN A 344 20.06 -9.24 -15.78
CA GLN A 344 21.49 -8.94 -15.84
C GLN A 344 22.31 -9.55 -14.70
N PRO A 345 21.86 -9.57 -13.41
CA PRO A 345 22.66 -10.17 -12.34
C PRO A 345 23.02 -11.65 -12.57
N ALA A 346 22.09 -12.45 -13.10
CA ALA A 346 22.37 -13.86 -13.38
C ALA A 346 23.26 -14.06 -14.60
N LEU A 347 23.10 -13.21 -15.63
CA LEU A 347 23.98 -13.22 -16.82
C LEU A 347 25.44 -12.89 -16.42
N ASP A 348 25.63 -11.88 -15.57
CA ASP A 348 26.95 -11.48 -15.08
C ASP A 348 27.57 -12.58 -14.22
N ALA A 349 26.80 -13.19 -13.31
CA ALA A 349 27.25 -14.28 -12.45
C ALA A 349 27.73 -15.51 -13.24
N ILE A 350 26.97 -15.94 -14.25
CA ILE A 350 27.39 -17.06 -15.11
C ILE A 350 28.70 -16.75 -15.85
N ASN A 351 28.85 -15.53 -16.37
CA ASN A 351 30.07 -15.12 -17.06
C ASN A 351 31.30 -15.06 -16.17
N GLN A 352 31.14 -14.78 -14.88
CA GLN A 352 32.23 -14.76 -13.89
C GLN A 352 32.68 -16.15 -13.46
N ILE A 353 31.79 -17.14 -13.47
CA ILE A 353 32.08 -18.51 -13.07
C ILE A 353 32.65 -19.35 -14.24
N ASN A 354 32.48 -18.93 -15.48
CA ASN A 354 33.05 -19.59 -16.66
C ASN A 354 34.50 -19.24 -16.88
#